data_51d8189aea7986eb0f7d3f87fd6765da
#
_entry.id   51d8189aea7986eb0f7d3f87fd6765da
#
_cell.length_a   1.000
_cell.length_b   1.000
_cell.length_c   1.000
_cell.angle_alpha   90.00
_cell.angle_beta   90.00
_cell.angle_gamma   90.00
#
_symmetry.space_group_name_H-M   'P 1'
#
loop_
_entity.id
_entity.type
_entity.pdbx_description
1 polymer ?
#
loop_
_entity_poly.entity_id
_entity_poly.type
_entity_poly.pdbx_seq_one_letter_code
_entity_poly.pdbx_strand_id
1 'polypeptide(L)'
;MKRRDFLKGLAVTGAAASVAGGLGIIPPFITPRTAHAAGRNKLVFISDLHMNVDGSYSWLVKHAVDLARFLNDVNSRDDVAELIILGDLLDDWVSPVKYTPQTFADILAANYNNGVVPALQEVCRNPDIAVTYVVGNHDMLSFMSDNKEVIANTFPGMTIISDSPGLGAYTRDDIIWAEHGHRYTLFNAPDTWSHAGGDLPLGYFISRLAASKSLTSGKVYTTPDLLDLFVKSPAEVNKYLQEGGYEGEAGNVIDNAFIIAVFNAIALWAGFWPWDKFTMEDLDDYTSNPSVEDIAFLYDTIFSGWPSRQNIVDHYEAVLNDLGHLNSAANLLFEMPDRIKDLYPFTPRVVLFGHTHQAAFQYHSGQVETIYANTGTWIDSKPMTWVEIEINNGDSGRRDYTVSLWFYGESSPKQSGTVSVQSEQGYVIRHR
;
A
#
# COMPACT_ATOMS: atom_id res chain seq x y z
N MET A 1 18.82 -7.11 -12.58
CA MET A 1 19.19 -5.69 -12.76
C MET A 1 19.38 -5.11 -11.36
N LYS A 2 20.48 -4.39 -11.07
CA LYS A 2 20.66 -3.81 -9.74
C LYS A 2 19.69 -2.64 -9.58
N ARG A 3 19.22 -2.33 -8.36
CA ARG A 3 18.44 -1.12 -8.02
C ARG A 3 18.96 0.12 -8.78
N ARG A 4 20.28 0.21 -8.90
CA ARG A 4 21.04 1.22 -9.64
C ARG A 4 20.65 1.37 -11.12
N ASP A 5 20.42 0.27 -11.84
CA ASP A 5 20.12 0.31 -13.28
C ASP A 5 18.66 0.74 -13.52
N PHE A 6 17.80 0.52 -12.54
CA PHE A 6 16.43 0.99 -12.50
C PHE A 6 16.35 2.52 -12.43
N LEU A 7 17.11 3.12 -11.51
CA LEU A 7 17.13 4.58 -11.32
C LEU A 7 17.61 5.32 -12.58
N LYS A 8 18.56 4.73 -13.31
CA LYS A 8 19.01 5.27 -14.60
C LYS A 8 17.93 5.21 -15.69
N GLY A 9 17.11 4.17 -15.68
CA GLY A 9 15.97 4.02 -16.59
C GLY A 9 14.89 5.09 -16.36
N LEU A 10 14.57 5.41 -15.10
CA LEU A 10 13.59 6.43 -14.73
C LEU A 10 14.06 7.86 -15.05
N ALA A 11 15.32 8.19 -14.77
CA ALA A 11 15.87 9.51 -15.10
C ALA A 11 15.79 9.82 -16.61
N VAL A 12 15.86 8.81 -17.47
CA VAL A 12 15.73 8.97 -18.93
C VAL A 12 14.27 9.12 -19.36
N THR A 13 13.33 8.45 -18.68
CA THR A 13 11.89 8.56 -18.99
C THR A 13 11.25 9.81 -18.40
N GLY A 14 11.68 10.26 -17.23
CA GLY A 14 11.22 11.53 -16.62
C GLY A 14 11.58 12.77 -17.44
N ALA A 15 12.78 12.80 -18.02
CA ALA A 15 13.22 13.92 -18.88
C ALA A 15 12.49 13.98 -20.24
N ALA A 16 11.94 12.86 -20.72
CA ALA A 16 11.15 12.83 -21.96
C ALA A 16 9.67 13.22 -21.73
N ALA A 17 9.13 13.02 -20.54
CA ALA A 17 7.75 13.36 -20.21
C ALA A 17 7.53 14.87 -20.01
N SER A 18 8.58 15.64 -19.67
CA SER A 18 8.46 17.08 -19.46
C SER A 18 8.33 17.91 -20.75
N VAL A 19 8.51 17.30 -21.93
CA VAL A 19 8.43 18.00 -23.24
C VAL A 19 7.17 17.62 -24.04
N ALA A 20 6.50 16.53 -23.70
CA ALA A 20 5.23 16.13 -24.31
C ALA A 20 4.10 16.42 -23.33
N GLY A 21 3.36 17.51 -23.55
CA GLY A 21 2.25 17.89 -22.68
C GLY A 21 1.30 16.73 -22.38
N GLY A 22 1.21 16.38 -21.12
CA GLY A 22 0.02 15.90 -20.43
C GLY A 22 -0.71 14.66 -20.92
N LEU A 23 -0.05 13.71 -21.56
CA LEU A 23 -0.65 12.38 -21.79
C LEU A 23 0.04 11.39 -20.84
N GLY A 24 -0.51 11.26 -19.64
CA GLY A 24 -0.19 10.15 -18.76
C GLY A 24 -0.40 8.84 -19.53
N ILE A 25 0.63 8.01 -19.60
CA ILE A 25 0.49 6.66 -20.13
C ILE A 25 -0.44 5.93 -19.16
N ILE A 26 -1.70 5.73 -19.56
CA ILE A 26 -2.61 4.86 -18.84
C ILE A 26 -2.02 3.46 -18.94
N PRO A 27 -1.62 2.82 -17.82
CA PRO A 27 -1.14 1.45 -17.88
C PRO A 27 -2.25 0.56 -18.44
N PRO A 28 -1.92 -0.47 -19.22
CA PRO A 28 -2.92 -1.41 -19.68
C PRO A 28 -3.54 -2.11 -18.46
N PHE A 29 -4.80 -1.83 -18.18
CA PHE A 29 -5.54 -2.55 -17.14
C PHE A 29 -5.61 -4.02 -17.52
N ILE A 30 -4.89 -4.85 -16.77
CA ILE A 30 -4.99 -6.31 -16.92
C ILE A 30 -6.22 -6.75 -16.15
N THR A 31 -7.33 -6.91 -16.86
CA THR A 31 -8.46 -7.64 -16.29
C THR A 31 -8.07 -9.12 -16.20
N PRO A 32 -8.02 -9.71 -14.99
CA PRO A 32 -7.74 -11.12 -14.85
C PRO A 32 -8.74 -11.94 -15.69
N ARG A 33 -8.25 -12.85 -16.51
CA ARG A 33 -9.10 -13.80 -17.23
C ARG A 33 -9.57 -14.87 -16.25
N THR A 34 -10.66 -14.62 -15.57
CA THR A 34 -11.26 -15.60 -14.69
C THR A 34 -12.31 -16.41 -15.44
N ALA A 35 -11.91 -17.57 -15.94
CA ALA A 35 -12.87 -18.66 -16.14
C ALA A 35 -13.10 -19.28 -14.75
N HIS A 36 -14.10 -18.80 -14.00
CA HIS A 36 -14.42 -19.40 -12.71
C HIS A 36 -14.99 -20.80 -12.93
N ALA A 37 -14.55 -21.75 -12.11
CA ALA A 37 -15.24 -23.03 -11.94
C ALA A 37 -16.71 -22.75 -11.55
N ALA A 38 -17.66 -23.45 -12.14
CA ALA A 38 -19.08 -23.23 -11.91
C ALA A 38 -19.40 -23.38 -10.42
N GLY A 39 -19.93 -22.32 -9.79
CA GLY A 39 -20.31 -22.29 -8.39
C GLY A 39 -19.42 -21.43 -7.48
N ARG A 40 -18.23 -21.01 -7.91
CA ARG A 40 -17.35 -20.13 -7.12
C ARG A 40 -17.68 -18.67 -7.44
N ASN A 41 -18.11 -17.92 -6.43
CA ASN A 41 -18.60 -16.55 -6.60
C ASN A 41 -18.04 -15.56 -5.56
N LYS A 42 -17.09 -15.99 -4.72
CA LYS A 42 -16.49 -15.14 -3.71
C LYS A 42 -15.08 -14.70 -4.07
N LEU A 43 -14.82 -13.42 -3.86
CA LEU A 43 -13.51 -12.78 -3.91
C LEU A 43 -13.07 -12.49 -2.48
N VAL A 44 -11.88 -12.90 -2.10
CA VAL A 44 -11.30 -12.67 -0.77
C VAL A 44 -10.17 -11.68 -0.89
N PHE A 45 -10.23 -10.57 -0.16
CA PHE A 45 -9.24 -9.50 -0.17
C PHE A 45 -8.53 -9.40 1.17
N ILE A 46 -7.21 -9.48 1.15
CA ILE A 46 -6.32 -9.25 2.31
C ILE A 46 -5.27 -8.22 1.93
N SER A 47 -4.64 -7.59 2.90
CA SER A 47 -3.52 -6.66 2.70
C SER A 47 -2.62 -6.58 3.92
N ASP A 48 -1.52 -5.86 3.78
CA ASP A 48 -0.67 -5.45 4.90
C ASP A 48 -0.19 -6.65 5.73
N LEU A 49 0.40 -7.64 5.03
CA LEU A 49 0.95 -8.85 5.63
C LEU A 49 2.35 -8.59 6.21
N HIS A 50 3.14 -7.73 5.59
CA HIS A 50 4.45 -7.29 6.04
C HIS A 50 5.41 -8.43 6.41
N MET A 51 5.53 -9.45 5.53
CA MET A 51 6.53 -10.49 5.71
C MET A 51 7.94 -9.89 5.68
N ASN A 52 8.76 -10.23 6.68
CA ASN A 52 10.10 -9.69 6.86
C ASN A 52 11.10 -10.79 7.26
N VAL A 53 12.35 -10.44 7.55
CA VAL A 53 13.45 -11.40 7.84
C VAL A 53 13.74 -11.58 9.33
N ASP A 54 13.39 -10.64 10.21
CA ASP A 54 13.78 -10.64 11.63
C ASP A 54 12.64 -10.21 12.54
N GLY A 55 12.25 -11.11 13.45
CA GLY A 55 11.13 -10.89 14.38
C GLY A 55 11.36 -9.79 15.42
N SER A 56 12.58 -9.26 15.57
CA SER A 56 12.85 -8.19 16.54
C SER A 56 12.32 -6.83 16.07
N TYR A 57 12.06 -6.66 14.78
CA TYR A 57 11.46 -5.45 14.19
C TYR A 57 10.35 -5.74 13.18
N SER A 58 10.14 -7.00 12.78
CA SER A 58 9.04 -7.39 11.90
C SER A 58 7.68 -7.11 12.53
N TRP A 59 6.72 -6.73 11.71
CA TRP A 59 5.36 -6.49 12.16
C TRP A 59 4.49 -7.75 12.14
N LEU A 60 4.84 -8.77 11.35
CA LEU A 60 4.20 -10.07 11.30
C LEU A 60 5.13 -11.14 11.89
N VAL A 61 4.80 -11.65 13.06
CA VAL A 61 5.53 -12.75 13.73
C VAL A 61 4.55 -13.76 14.33
N LYS A 62 3.71 -13.32 15.27
CA LYS A 62 2.76 -14.19 16.00
C LYS A 62 1.59 -14.57 15.10
N HIS A 63 1.04 -13.59 14.39
CA HIS A 63 -0.08 -13.79 13.49
C HIS A 63 0.28 -14.56 12.21
N ALA A 64 1.57 -14.79 11.93
CA ALA A 64 2.02 -15.59 10.78
C ALA A 64 1.42 -17.03 10.80
N VAL A 65 1.26 -17.62 11.98
CA VAL A 65 0.64 -18.95 12.12
C VAL A 65 -0.84 -18.91 11.78
N ASP A 66 -1.55 -17.89 12.22
CA ASP A 66 -2.99 -17.73 11.93
C ASP A 66 -3.22 -17.33 10.48
N LEU A 67 -2.35 -16.51 9.88
CA LEU A 67 -2.37 -16.22 8.45
C LEU A 67 -2.18 -17.48 7.61
N ALA A 68 -1.23 -18.34 7.98
CA ALA A 68 -1.04 -19.61 7.29
C ALA A 68 -2.28 -20.53 7.39
N ARG A 69 -2.96 -20.58 8.55
CA ARG A 69 -4.23 -21.30 8.71
C ARG A 69 -5.32 -20.71 7.82
N PHE A 70 -5.48 -19.38 7.84
CA PHE A 70 -6.45 -18.68 7.00
C PHE A 70 -6.23 -18.98 5.51
N LEU A 71 -4.98 -18.97 5.02
CA LEU A 71 -4.66 -19.30 3.63
C LEU A 71 -5.03 -20.76 3.30
N ASN A 72 -4.78 -21.70 4.23
CA ASN A 72 -5.22 -23.09 4.07
C ASN A 72 -6.74 -23.24 4.07
N ASP A 73 -7.44 -22.48 4.92
CA ASP A 73 -8.90 -22.42 4.94
C ASP A 73 -9.44 -21.89 3.61
N VAL A 74 -8.89 -20.79 3.09
CA VAL A 74 -9.22 -20.25 1.76
C VAL A 74 -9.00 -21.30 0.67
N ASN A 75 -7.87 -22.02 0.72
CA ASN A 75 -7.54 -23.06 -0.25
C ASN A 75 -8.53 -24.23 -0.25
N SER A 76 -9.14 -24.52 0.91
CA SER A 76 -10.10 -25.63 1.08
C SER A 76 -11.54 -25.27 0.69
N ARG A 77 -11.85 -23.98 0.51
CA ARG A 77 -13.20 -23.49 0.20
C ARG A 77 -13.59 -23.78 -1.23
N ASP A 78 -14.82 -24.18 -1.44
CA ASP A 78 -15.44 -24.43 -2.77
C ASP A 78 -16.22 -23.24 -3.33
N ASP A 79 -16.38 -22.17 -2.55
CA ASP A 79 -17.07 -20.93 -2.92
C ASP A 79 -16.11 -19.79 -3.30
N VAL A 80 -14.81 -19.90 -3.00
CA VAL A 80 -13.82 -18.87 -3.34
C VAL A 80 -13.34 -19.02 -4.77
N ALA A 81 -13.51 -17.96 -5.55
CA ALA A 81 -13.05 -17.85 -6.92
C ALA A 81 -11.66 -17.22 -7.03
N GLU A 82 -11.34 -16.27 -6.15
CA GLU A 82 -10.10 -15.52 -6.22
C GLU A 82 -9.66 -15.02 -4.84
N LEU A 83 -8.36 -15.11 -4.57
CA LEU A 83 -7.67 -14.43 -3.46
C LEU A 83 -6.92 -13.22 -4.01
N ILE A 84 -7.20 -12.04 -3.49
CA ILE A 84 -6.56 -10.79 -3.87
C ILE A 84 -5.77 -10.24 -2.69
N ILE A 85 -4.47 -10.00 -2.90
CA ILE A 85 -3.58 -9.38 -1.92
C ILE A 85 -3.39 -7.92 -2.35
N LEU A 86 -3.93 -6.98 -1.55
CA LEU A 86 -3.90 -5.55 -1.84
C LEU A 86 -2.67 -4.88 -1.21
N GLY A 87 -1.48 -5.30 -1.63
CA GLY A 87 -0.21 -4.68 -1.28
C GLY A 87 0.36 -5.09 0.07
N ASP A 88 1.62 -4.70 0.26
CA ASP A 88 2.42 -4.94 1.46
C ASP A 88 2.46 -6.43 1.86
N LEU A 89 2.61 -7.29 0.85
CA LEU A 89 2.89 -8.72 1.02
C LEU A 89 4.28 -8.91 1.64
N LEU A 90 5.28 -8.21 1.06
CA LEU A 90 6.68 -8.23 1.47
C LEU A 90 7.05 -6.87 2.08
N ASP A 91 8.02 -6.87 2.98
CA ASP A 91 8.42 -5.63 3.66
C ASP A 91 9.93 -5.41 3.54
N ASP A 92 10.36 -4.67 2.52
CA ASP A 92 11.75 -4.27 2.36
C ASP A 92 12.08 -2.90 3.01
N TRP A 93 11.05 -2.20 3.52
CA TRP A 93 11.21 -0.91 4.17
C TRP A 93 11.57 -1.02 5.66
N VAL A 94 10.99 -2.00 6.35
CA VAL A 94 11.20 -2.20 7.79
C VAL A 94 12.52 -2.95 7.98
N SER A 95 13.62 -2.17 7.88
CA SER A 95 15.01 -2.60 8.07
C SER A 95 15.76 -1.54 8.86
N PRO A 96 16.51 -1.88 9.93
CA PRO A 96 17.22 -0.89 10.74
C PRO A 96 18.16 0.00 9.92
N VAL A 97 18.30 1.28 10.32
CA VAL A 97 19.06 2.32 9.59
C VAL A 97 20.50 1.89 9.26
N LYS A 98 21.14 1.15 10.14
CA LYS A 98 22.54 0.70 9.99
C LYS A 98 22.66 -0.65 9.24
N TYR A 99 21.57 -1.29 8.87
CA TYR A 99 21.55 -2.54 8.13
C TYR A 99 21.37 -2.28 6.64
N THR A 100 21.97 -3.10 5.81
CA THR A 100 21.62 -3.16 4.39
C THR A 100 20.17 -3.63 4.26
N PRO A 101 19.32 -2.94 3.48
CA PRO A 101 17.97 -3.41 3.23
C PRO A 101 17.94 -4.84 2.67
N GLN A 102 17.04 -5.66 3.17
CA GLN A 102 16.84 -7.03 2.70
C GLN A 102 16.25 -7.09 1.31
N THR A 103 16.56 -8.14 0.58
CA THR A 103 15.95 -8.43 -0.72
C THR A 103 14.63 -9.20 -0.56
N PHE A 104 13.78 -9.20 -1.58
CA PHE A 104 12.57 -10.02 -1.60
C PHE A 104 12.88 -11.52 -1.47
N ALA A 105 14.03 -11.98 -2.05
CA ALA A 105 14.48 -13.35 -1.90
C ALA A 105 14.82 -13.68 -0.44
N ASP A 106 15.49 -12.76 0.28
CA ASP A 106 15.79 -12.94 1.70
C ASP A 106 14.52 -13.04 2.54
N ILE A 107 13.53 -12.16 2.27
CA ILE A 107 12.24 -12.16 2.97
C ILE A 107 11.50 -13.48 2.74
N LEU A 108 11.38 -13.93 1.51
CA LEU A 108 10.68 -15.16 1.15
C LEU A 108 11.37 -16.42 1.70
N ALA A 109 12.70 -16.39 1.87
CA ALA A 109 13.47 -17.49 2.44
C ALA A 109 13.55 -17.46 3.97
N ALA A 110 13.07 -16.39 4.63
CA ALA A 110 13.19 -16.22 6.08
C ALA A 110 12.38 -17.25 6.86
N ASN A 111 12.93 -17.75 7.97
CA ASN A 111 12.28 -18.76 8.81
C ASN A 111 10.94 -18.33 9.40
N TYR A 112 10.73 -17.04 9.62
CA TYR A 112 9.46 -16.48 10.09
C TYR A 112 8.30 -16.74 9.12
N ASN A 113 8.61 -16.89 7.84
CA ASN A 113 7.65 -17.03 6.76
C ASN A 113 7.39 -18.51 6.39
N ASN A 114 8.01 -19.46 7.09
CA ASN A 114 7.94 -20.89 6.78
C ASN A 114 6.51 -21.48 6.76
N GLY A 115 5.56 -20.87 7.46
CA GLY A 115 4.15 -21.28 7.41
C GLY A 115 3.38 -20.55 6.32
N VAL A 116 3.62 -19.26 6.14
CA VAL A 116 2.86 -18.38 5.22
C VAL A 116 3.22 -18.67 3.77
N VAL A 117 4.52 -18.71 3.44
CA VAL A 117 4.97 -18.95 2.07
C VAL A 117 4.46 -20.28 1.51
N PRO A 118 4.62 -21.44 2.18
CA PRO A 118 4.06 -22.69 1.69
C PRO A 118 2.53 -22.67 1.57
N ALA A 119 1.81 -22.08 2.54
CA ALA A 119 0.35 -21.98 2.47
C ALA A 119 -0.11 -21.17 1.26
N LEU A 120 0.52 -20.01 0.98
CA LEU A 120 0.20 -19.21 -0.19
C LEU A 120 0.58 -19.92 -1.50
N GLN A 121 1.68 -20.69 -1.53
CA GLN A 121 2.05 -21.54 -2.66
C GLN A 121 0.97 -22.58 -2.98
N GLU A 122 0.37 -23.19 -1.96
CA GLU A 122 -0.72 -24.16 -2.16
C GLU A 122 -1.97 -23.49 -2.74
N VAL A 123 -2.33 -22.26 -2.30
CA VAL A 123 -3.42 -21.49 -2.92
C VAL A 123 -3.10 -21.19 -4.39
N CYS A 124 -1.86 -20.77 -4.69
CA CYS A 124 -1.45 -20.49 -6.07
C CYS A 124 -1.43 -21.73 -6.98
N ARG A 125 -1.26 -22.92 -6.41
CA ARG A 125 -1.32 -24.19 -7.16
C ARG A 125 -2.74 -24.72 -7.36
N ASN A 126 -3.71 -24.20 -6.62
CA ASN A 126 -5.09 -24.62 -6.74
C ASN A 126 -5.67 -24.10 -8.06
N PRO A 127 -6.05 -24.99 -9.02
CA PRO A 127 -6.53 -24.55 -10.32
C PRO A 127 -7.90 -23.84 -10.28
N ASP A 128 -8.61 -23.97 -9.17
CA ASP A 128 -9.95 -23.42 -8.98
C ASP A 128 -9.94 -22.05 -8.33
N ILE A 129 -8.81 -21.60 -7.81
CA ILE A 129 -8.66 -20.29 -7.13
C ILE A 129 -7.61 -19.46 -7.87
N ALA A 130 -8.02 -18.35 -8.45
CA ALA A 130 -7.06 -17.37 -8.95
C ALA A 130 -6.39 -16.63 -7.79
N VAL A 131 -5.13 -16.25 -7.94
CA VAL A 131 -4.43 -15.41 -6.96
C VAL A 131 -3.90 -14.18 -7.66
N THR A 132 -4.32 -13.01 -7.16
CA THR A 132 -3.86 -11.71 -7.68
C THR A 132 -3.17 -10.93 -6.56
N TYR A 133 -1.99 -10.40 -6.87
CA TYR A 133 -1.24 -9.52 -5.98
C TYR A 133 -1.11 -8.14 -6.61
N VAL A 134 -1.58 -7.13 -5.89
CA VAL A 134 -1.44 -5.70 -6.21
C VAL A 134 -0.31 -5.13 -5.36
N VAL A 135 0.57 -4.33 -5.93
CA VAL A 135 1.71 -3.74 -5.21
C VAL A 135 1.28 -2.77 -4.12
N GLY A 136 1.98 -2.78 -2.98
CA GLY A 136 1.89 -1.77 -1.93
C GLY A 136 3.11 -0.83 -1.91
N ASN A 137 3.24 -0.02 -0.86
CA ASN A 137 4.40 0.85 -0.71
C ASN A 137 5.62 0.11 -0.15
N HIS A 138 5.46 -0.80 0.82
CA HIS A 138 6.57 -1.57 1.40
C HIS A 138 7.16 -2.60 0.43
N ASP A 139 6.46 -2.91 -0.63
CA ASP A 139 6.92 -3.78 -1.71
C ASP A 139 6.80 -3.12 -3.09
N MET A 140 6.85 -1.79 -3.12
CA MET A 140 6.70 -0.98 -4.34
C MET A 140 7.69 -1.35 -5.46
N LEU A 141 8.84 -1.93 -5.11
CA LEU A 141 9.84 -2.40 -6.07
C LEU A 141 9.45 -3.71 -6.77
N SER A 142 8.28 -4.27 -6.47
CA SER A 142 7.73 -5.46 -7.15
C SER A 142 7.56 -5.28 -8.66
N PHE A 143 7.53 -4.05 -9.18
CA PHE A 143 7.46 -3.80 -10.61
C PHE A 143 8.79 -4.05 -11.35
N MET A 144 9.93 -4.11 -10.64
CA MET A 144 11.23 -4.43 -11.22
C MET A 144 11.27 -5.88 -11.71
N SER A 145 11.88 -6.12 -12.88
CA SER A 145 11.91 -7.43 -13.53
C SER A 145 12.42 -8.55 -12.61
N ASP A 146 13.52 -8.29 -11.91
CA ASP A 146 14.19 -9.28 -11.06
C ASP A 146 13.31 -9.63 -9.84
N ASN A 147 12.64 -8.63 -9.25
CA ASN A 147 11.71 -8.83 -8.13
C ASN A 147 10.42 -9.54 -8.58
N LYS A 148 9.88 -9.18 -9.77
CA LYS A 148 8.77 -9.92 -10.37
C LYS A 148 9.11 -11.38 -10.59
N GLU A 149 10.33 -11.67 -11.08
CA GLU A 149 10.81 -13.03 -11.29
C GLU A 149 10.91 -13.81 -9.96
N VAL A 150 11.45 -13.19 -8.91
CA VAL A 150 11.53 -13.82 -7.57
C VAL A 150 10.12 -14.17 -7.06
N ILE A 151 9.17 -13.25 -7.15
CA ILE A 151 7.78 -13.48 -6.73
C ILE A 151 7.13 -14.58 -7.57
N ALA A 152 7.21 -14.48 -8.91
CA ALA A 152 6.60 -15.44 -9.83
C ALA A 152 7.17 -16.86 -9.69
N ASN A 153 8.47 -16.98 -9.42
CA ASN A 153 9.12 -18.27 -9.17
C ASN A 153 8.70 -18.87 -7.82
N THR A 154 8.46 -18.02 -6.81
CA THR A 154 8.02 -18.47 -5.50
C THR A 154 6.54 -18.84 -5.50
N PHE A 155 5.69 -18.08 -6.20
CA PHE A 155 4.24 -18.24 -6.26
C PHE A 155 3.75 -18.47 -7.70
N PRO A 156 3.98 -19.67 -8.28
CA PRO A 156 3.57 -19.98 -9.65
C PRO A 156 2.06 -19.83 -9.84
N GLY A 157 1.66 -19.09 -10.86
CA GLY A 157 0.25 -18.82 -11.17
C GLY A 157 -0.30 -17.53 -10.57
N MET A 158 0.43 -16.85 -9.70
CA MET A 158 0.05 -15.54 -9.18
C MET A 158 0.10 -14.47 -10.28
N THR A 159 -0.97 -13.71 -10.43
CA THR A 159 -1.01 -12.51 -11.27
C THR A 159 -0.48 -11.33 -10.47
N ILE A 160 0.54 -10.64 -10.97
CA ILE A 160 1.14 -9.47 -10.31
C ILE A 160 0.69 -8.20 -11.03
N ILE A 161 -0.05 -7.34 -10.33
CA ILE A 161 -0.45 -6.01 -10.80
C ILE A 161 0.48 -4.99 -10.17
N SER A 162 1.45 -4.53 -10.94
CA SER A 162 2.51 -3.64 -10.49
C SER A 162 3.01 -2.80 -11.66
N ASP A 163 2.73 -1.50 -11.59
CA ASP A 163 3.10 -0.51 -12.59
C ASP A 163 4.27 0.34 -12.10
N SER A 164 4.98 1.00 -13.00
CA SER A 164 5.97 1.99 -12.64
C SER A 164 5.27 3.34 -12.38
N PRO A 165 5.51 3.98 -11.25
CA PRO A 165 6.50 3.79 -10.19
C PRO A 165 5.96 3.04 -8.94
N GLY A 166 5.53 1.80 -9.06
CA GLY A 166 5.13 0.99 -7.91
C GLY A 166 3.67 1.20 -7.48
N LEU A 167 2.78 1.38 -8.43
CA LEU A 167 1.34 1.49 -8.26
C LEU A 167 0.63 0.36 -8.99
N GLY A 168 -0.60 0.10 -8.64
CA GLY A 168 -1.45 -0.87 -9.33
C GLY A 168 -2.87 -0.88 -8.77
N ALA A 169 -3.84 -1.30 -9.59
CA ALA A 169 -5.22 -1.45 -9.16
C ALA A 169 -5.84 -2.70 -9.75
N TYR A 170 -6.53 -3.47 -8.91
CA TYR A 170 -7.42 -4.54 -9.32
C TYR A 170 -8.77 -3.96 -9.69
N THR A 171 -9.31 -4.38 -10.81
CA THR A 171 -10.64 -3.94 -11.27
C THR A 171 -11.50 -5.14 -11.65
N ARG A 172 -12.80 -5.04 -11.41
CA ARG A 172 -13.74 -6.09 -11.77
C ARG A 172 -15.11 -5.56 -12.18
N ASP A 173 -15.61 -6.02 -13.33
CA ASP A 173 -16.96 -5.76 -13.86
C ASP A 173 -17.32 -4.25 -14.01
N ASP A 174 -16.33 -3.34 -14.07
CA ASP A 174 -16.51 -1.88 -13.98
C ASP A 174 -17.27 -1.44 -12.71
N ILE A 175 -17.23 -2.23 -11.65
CA ILE A 175 -17.91 -2.02 -10.37
C ILE A 175 -16.91 -1.94 -9.22
N ILE A 176 -15.93 -2.83 -9.20
CA ILE A 176 -14.93 -2.92 -8.13
C ILE A 176 -13.66 -2.21 -8.58
N TRP A 177 -13.16 -1.32 -7.73
CA TRP A 177 -11.83 -0.74 -7.76
C TRP A 177 -11.12 -1.08 -6.46
N ALA A 178 -9.99 -1.76 -6.54
CA ALA A 178 -9.24 -2.14 -5.36
C ALA A 178 -7.74 -1.90 -5.59
N GLU A 179 -7.12 -1.14 -4.69
CA GLU A 179 -5.70 -0.86 -4.69
C GLU A 179 -5.19 -0.77 -3.25
N HIS A 180 -3.87 -0.73 -3.07
CA HIS A 180 -3.34 -0.62 -1.73
C HIS A 180 -3.73 0.69 -1.03
N GLY A 181 -3.71 1.82 -1.75
CA GLY A 181 -4.16 3.13 -1.24
C GLY A 181 -3.02 4.12 -0.95
N HIS A 182 -1.77 3.68 -0.95
CA HIS A 182 -0.60 4.50 -0.63
C HIS A 182 -0.39 5.70 -1.58
N ARG A 183 -0.93 5.67 -2.81
CA ARG A 183 -0.86 6.81 -3.73
C ARG A 183 -1.55 8.07 -3.20
N TYR A 184 -2.51 7.92 -2.28
CA TYR A 184 -3.29 9.03 -1.72
C TYR A 184 -2.70 9.55 -0.40
N THR A 185 -1.52 9.10 0.00
CA THR A 185 -0.88 9.40 1.28
C THR A 185 0.44 10.13 1.07
N LEU A 186 0.68 11.19 1.86
CA LEU A 186 1.82 12.08 1.64
C LEU A 186 3.16 11.37 1.87
N PHE A 187 3.22 10.56 2.92
CA PHE A 187 4.46 9.91 3.33
C PHE A 187 4.80 8.67 2.52
N ASN A 188 3.84 8.06 1.81
CA ASN A 188 4.02 6.75 1.19
C ASN A 188 3.80 6.69 -0.33
N ALA A 189 3.18 7.72 -0.93
CA ALA A 189 3.08 7.79 -2.39
C ALA A 189 4.47 7.87 -3.01
N PRO A 190 4.75 7.15 -4.13
CA PRO A 190 6.04 7.24 -4.83
C PRO A 190 6.43 8.69 -5.07
N ASP A 191 7.67 9.07 -4.71
CA ASP A 191 8.14 10.44 -4.77
C ASP A 191 9.13 10.67 -5.90
N THR A 192 8.60 11.03 -7.07
CA THR A 192 9.37 11.34 -8.27
C THR A 192 10.01 12.73 -8.23
N TRP A 193 9.76 13.51 -7.17
CA TRP A 193 10.19 14.90 -7.04
C TRP A 193 11.49 15.05 -6.24
N SER A 194 11.60 14.37 -5.10
CA SER A 194 12.67 14.58 -4.14
C SER A 194 13.98 13.88 -4.51
N HIS A 195 14.00 13.06 -5.55
CA HIS A 195 15.19 12.31 -6.07
C HIS A 195 15.93 11.47 -5.01
N ALA A 196 15.24 11.06 -3.97
CA ALA A 196 15.81 10.28 -2.87
C ALA A 196 16.05 8.81 -3.26
N GLY A 197 16.76 8.62 -4.37
CA GLY A 197 17.17 7.28 -4.76
C GLY A 197 16.05 6.40 -5.26
N GLY A 198 15.28 6.87 -6.25
CA GLY A 198 14.34 6.03 -6.95
C GLY A 198 12.93 6.06 -6.42
N ASP A 199 12.36 7.24 -6.37
CA ASP A 199 10.96 7.44 -6.03
C ASP A 199 10.57 6.99 -4.61
N LEU A 200 11.57 6.72 -3.72
CA LEU A 200 11.33 6.36 -2.34
C LEU A 200 10.69 7.52 -1.59
N PRO A 201 9.50 7.37 -1.02
CA PRO A 201 8.86 8.42 -0.24
C PRO A 201 9.48 8.56 1.15
N LEU A 202 9.20 9.67 1.85
CA LEU A 202 9.72 9.95 3.19
C LEU A 202 9.40 8.83 4.20
N GLY A 203 8.26 8.15 4.02
CA GLY A 203 7.83 7.01 4.84
C GLY A 203 8.82 5.85 4.86
N TYR A 204 9.58 5.63 3.77
CA TYR A 204 10.65 4.64 3.75
C TYR A 204 11.70 4.89 4.84
N PHE A 205 12.15 6.15 4.96
CA PHE A 205 13.15 6.51 5.97
C PHE A 205 12.58 6.47 7.39
N ILE A 206 11.30 6.85 7.56
CA ILE A 206 10.58 6.74 8.85
C ILE A 206 10.45 5.27 9.25
N SER A 207 10.14 4.36 8.34
CA SER A 207 10.05 2.92 8.60
C SER A 207 11.38 2.34 9.09
N ARG A 208 12.50 2.81 8.52
CA ARG A 208 13.84 2.41 8.94
C ARG A 208 14.22 2.92 10.35
N LEU A 209 13.79 4.13 10.67
CA LEU A 209 13.93 4.68 12.03
C LEU A 209 13.08 3.87 13.02
N ALA A 210 11.85 3.52 12.67
CA ALA A 210 10.97 2.67 13.49
C ALA A 210 11.59 1.30 13.76
N ALA A 211 12.12 0.64 12.73
CA ALA A 211 12.83 -0.65 12.85
C ALA A 211 14.05 -0.56 13.78
N SER A 212 14.85 0.51 13.66
CA SER A 212 16.01 0.75 14.52
C SER A 212 15.62 0.92 15.99
N LYS A 213 14.54 1.67 16.24
CA LYS A 213 14.00 1.82 17.60
C LYS A 213 13.44 0.54 18.14
N SER A 214 12.76 -0.24 17.32
CA SER A 214 12.24 -1.57 17.67
C SER A 214 13.36 -2.48 18.13
N LEU A 215 14.43 -2.58 17.33
CA LEU A 215 15.62 -3.39 17.63
C LEU A 215 16.27 -3.01 18.97
N THR A 216 16.37 -1.70 19.28
CA THR A 216 17.07 -1.20 20.48
C THR A 216 16.20 -1.21 21.73
N SER A 217 14.89 -1.07 21.59
CA SER A 217 13.95 -1.01 22.72
C SER A 217 13.34 -2.36 23.10
N GLY A 218 13.39 -3.34 22.21
CA GLY A 218 12.68 -4.62 22.36
C GLY A 218 11.16 -4.51 22.22
N LYS A 219 10.64 -3.36 21.74
CA LYS A 219 9.22 -3.14 21.43
C LYS A 219 9.09 -2.78 19.96
N VAL A 220 8.23 -3.47 19.24
CA VAL A 220 7.97 -3.19 17.83
C VAL A 220 7.16 -1.91 17.68
N TYR A 221 7.61 -1.02 16.78
CA TYR A 221 6.96 0.22 16.39
C TYR A 221 6.63 0.16 14.90
N THR A 222 5.44 0.60 14.55
CA THR A 222 4.99 0.69 13.15
C THR A 222 5.05 2.15 12.67
N THR A 223 5.24 2.36 11.38
CA THR A 223 5.26 3.70 10.78
C THR A 223 3.93 4.44 10.99
N PRO A 224 2.75 3.84 10.77
CA PRO A 224 1.48 4.49 11.05
C PRO A 224 1.34 4.95 12.51
N ASP A 225 1.78 4.13 13.49
CA ASP A 225 1.70 4.53 14.90
C ASP A 225 2.62 5.73 15.23
N LEU A 226 3.78 5.83 14.56
CA LEU A 226 4.68 6.98 14.71
C LEU A 226 4.11 8.24 14.07
N LEU A 227 3.59 8.14 12.86
CA LEU A 227 2.95 9.28 12.19
C LEU A 227 1.75 9.77 13.00
N ASP A 228 0.92 8.86 13.50
CA ASP A 228 -0.20 9.21 14.37
C ASP A 228 0.27 9.98 15.63
N LEU A 229 1.32 9.49 16.27
CA LEU A 229 1.88 10.13 17.45
C LEU A 229 2.43 11.53 17.17
N PHE A 230 3.31 11.67 16.18
CA PHE A 230 4.07 12.91 15.97
C PHE A 230 3.28 13.96 15.17
N VAL A 231 2.51 13.56 14.16
CA VAL A 231 1.72 14.52 13.36
C VAL A 231 0.58 15.12 14.18
N LYS A 232 -0.03 14.33 15.08
CA LYS A 232 -1.10 14.81 15.97
C LYS A 232 -0.61 15.56 17.20
N SER A 233 0.69 15.56 17.50
CA SER A 233 1.24 16.16 18.72
C SER A 233 2.44 17.07 18.46
N PRO A 234 2.22 18.35 18.06
CA PRO A 234 3.30 19.34 17.94
C PRO A 234 4.14 19.47 19.22
N ALA A 235 3.56 19.21 20.38
CA ALA A 235 4.29 19.23 21.66
C ALA A 235 5.36 18.11 21.75
N GLU A 236 5.05 16.91 21.27
CA GLU A 236 6.04 15.83 21.19
C GLU A 236 7.13 16.16 20.17
N VAL A 237 6.77 16.73 19.02
CA VAL A 237 7.75 17.19 18.02
C VAL A 237 8.71 18.18 18.66
N ASN A 238 8.19 19.24 19.30
CA ASN A 238 8.99 20.29 19.92
C ASN A 238 9.90 19.77 21.04
N LYS A 239 9.43 18.82 21.84
CA LYS A 239 10.23 18.17 22.90
C LYS A 239 11.50 17.55 22.31
N TYR A 240 11.39 16.72 21.28
CA TYR A 240 12.55 16.05 20.68
C TYR A 240 13.46 17.01 19.92
N LEU A 241 12.91 18.03 19.24
CA LEU A 241 13.71 19.05 18.58
C LEU A 241 14.56 19.84 19.60
N GLN A 242 13.99 20.23 20.73
CA GLN A 242 14.72 20.91 21.81
C GLN A 242 15.82 20.02 22.42
N GLU A 243 15.52 18.74 22.68
CA GLU A 243 16.51 17.76 23.15
C GLU A 243 17.66 17.59 22.13
N GLY A 244 17.36 17.70 20.83
CA GLY A 244 18.33 17.66 19.73
C GLY A 244 19.09 18.96 19.47
N GLY A 245 18.77 20.02 20.19
CA GLY A 245 19.43 21.34 20.04
C GLY A 245 18.98 22.12 18.81
N TYR A 246 17.85 21.80 18.24
CA TYR A 246 17.26 22.59 17.15
C TYR A 246 16.71 23.91 17.68
N GLU A 247 17.01 25.03 16.97
CA GLU A 247 16.45 26.35 17.25
C GLU A 247 15.06 26.47 16.62
N GLY A 248 14.09 27.02 17.39
CA GLY A 248 12.71 27.19 16.95
C GLY A 248 11.77 26.08 17.41
N GLU A 249 10.50 26.23 17.05
CA GLU A 249 9.42 25.31 17.40
C GLU A 249 8.63 24.93 16.15
N ALA A 250 8.20 23.69 16.07
CA ALA A 250 7.22 23.26 15.07
C ALA A 250 5.90 24.00 15.30
N GLY A 251 5.40 24.65 14.26
CA GLY A 251 4.12 25.34 14.28
C GLY A 251 2.93 24.38 14.36
N ASN A 252 1.73 24.95 14.51
CA ASN A 252 0.48 24.18 14.47
C ASN A 252 -0.12 24.07 13.05
N VAL A 253 0.57 24.64 12.06
CA VAL A 253 0.16 24.55 10.65
C VAL A 253 0.94 23.40 10.00
N ILE A 254 0.21 22.51 9.35
CA ILE A 254 0.81 21.41 8.59
C ILE A 254 1.31 21.97 7.26
N ASP A 255 2.61 22.25 7.19
CA ASP A 255 3.35 22.73 6.02
C ASP A 255 4.66 21.96 5.84
N ASN A 256 5.45 22.31 4.83
CA ASN A 256 6.74 21.66 4.59
C ASN A 256 7.64 21.67 5.82
N ALA A 257 7.73 22.81 6.51
CA ALA A 257 8.58 22.94 7.69
C ALA A 257 8.12 22.02 8.84
N PHE A 258 6.80 21.90 9.04
CA PHE A 258 6.23 20.99 10.01
C PHE A 258 6.54 19.52 9.68
N ILE A 259 6.42 19.08 8.43
CA ILE A 259 6.71 17.71 8.03
C ILE A 259 8.19 17.37 8.27
N ILE A 260 9.10 18.29 7.93
CA ILE A 260 10.53 18.11 8.21
C ILE A 260 10.81 18.09 9.72
N ALA A 261 10.12 18.93 10.49
CA ALA A 261 10.21 18.92 11.96
C ALA A 261 9.75 17.55 12.53
N VAL A 262 8.67 16.97 12.01
CA VAL A 262 8.20 15.63 12.38
C VAL A 262 9.26 14.58 12.06
N PHE A 263 9.83 14.59 10.87
CA PHE A 263 10.89 13.64 10.49
C PHE A 263 12.11 13.73 11.43
N ASN A 264 12.61 14.95 11.67
CA ASN A 264 13.75 15.18 12.57
C ASN A 264 13.45 14.74 14.01
N ALA A 265 12.23 15.01 14.51
CA ALA A 265 11.80 14.57 15.83
C ALA A 265 11.74 13.04 15.95
N ILE A 266 11.25 12.35 14.93
CA ILE A 266 11.25 10.88 14.86
C ILE A 266 12.68 10.34 14.84
N ALA A 267 13.59 10.95 14.06
CA ALA A 267 14.99 10.55 14.03
C ALA A 267 15.65 10.66 15.42
N LEU A 268 15.49 11.79 16.10
CA LEU A 268 16.00 12.01 17.45
C LEU A 268 15.38 11.03 18.46
N TRP A 269 14.08 10.81 18.38
CA TRP A 269 13.38 9.82 19.21
C TRP A 269 13.93 8.40 18.99
N ALA A 270 14.27 8.07 17.77
CA ALA A 270 14.89 6.79 17.42
C ALA A 270 16.37 6.71 17.85
N GLY A 271 16.99 7.82 18.25
CA GLY A 271 18.39 7.91 18.70
C GLY A 271 19.36 8.23 17.58
N PHE A 272 18.89 8.87 16.51
CA PHE A 272 19.71 9.30 15.37
C PHE A 272 19.84 10.83 15.35
N TRP A 273 21.07 11.29 15.13
CA TRP A 273 21.42 12.71 15.03
C TRP A 273 21.46 13.16 13.56
N PRO A 274 21.46 14.47 13.25
CA PRO A 274 21.47 14.99 11.88
C PRO A 274 22.54 14.39 10.97
N TRP A 275 23.71 14.09 11.50
CA TRP A 275 24.86 13.52 10.79
C TRP A 275 24.88 12.01 10.70
N ASP A 276 23.96 11.31 11.36
CA ASP A 276 23.87 9.85 11.26
C ASP A 276 23.38 9.42 9.88
N LYS A 277 24.04 8.38 9.34
CA LYS A 277 23.82 7.94 7.96
C LYS A 277 22.96 6.68 7.90
N PHE A 278 22.09 6.64 6.89
CA PHE A 278 21.37 5.46 6.50
C PHE A 278 22.26 4.58 5.64
N THR A 279 22.36 3.29 5.96
CA THR A 279 22.99 2.31 5.08
C THR A 279 22.03 1.98 3.94
N MET A 280 22.36 2.37 2.73
CA MET A 280 21.54 2.16 1.55
C MET A 280 22.19 1.12 0.64
N GLU A 281 21.37 0.43 -0.14
CA GLU A 281 21.86 -0.43 -1.19
C GLU A 281 22.04 0.41 -2.46
N ASP A 282 23.30 0.68 -2.85
CA ASP A 282 23.73 1.23 -4.15
C ASP A 282 22.80 2.33 -4.74
N LEU A 283 22.62 3.45 -4.04
CA LEU A 283 21.93 4.62 -4.58
C LEU A 283 22.90 5.47 -5.42
N ASP A 284 22.69 5.52 -6.72
CA ASP A 284 23.59 6.16 -7.68
C ASP A 284 23.78 7.68 -7.48
N ASP A 285 22.76 8.37 -6.99
CA ASP A 285 22.80 9.82 -6.78
C ASP A 285 23.52 10.20 -5.49
N TYR A 286 23.84 9.21 -4.65
CA TYR A 286 24.63 9.40 -3.45
C TYR A 286 25.90 8.56 -3.57
N THR A 287 27.02 9.24 -3.77
CA THR A 287 28.35 8.63 -3.62
C THR A 287 28.63 8.18 -2.18
N SER A 288 27.72 8.51 -1.25
CA SER A 288 27.73 8.12 0.14
C SER A 288 26.33 7.96 0.66
N ASN A 289 26.12 7.07 1.64
CA ASN A 289 24.85 6.92 2.38
C ASN A 289 24.35 8.27 2.91
N PRO A 290 23.07 8.65 2.68
CA PRO A 290 22.54 9.93 3.11
C PRO A 290 22.45 10.02 4.63
N SER A 291 22.71 11.20 5.18
CA SER A 291 22.46 11.50 6.58
C SER A 291 20.99 11.85 6.83
N VAL A 292 20.59 11.93 8.10
CA VAL A 292 19.27 12.45 8.50
C VAL A 292 19.05 13.86 7.93
N GLU A 293 20.09 14.72 7.97
CA GLU A 293 20.02 16.09 7.44
C GLU A 293 19.89 16.12 5.92
N ASP A 294 20.59 15.24 5.20
CA ASP A 294 20.46 15.13 3.74
C ASP A 294 19.03 14.74 3.34
N ILE A 295 18.41 13.79 4.06
CA ILE A 295 17.04 13.36 3.82
C ILE A 295 16.06 14.51 4.14
N ALA A 296 16.22 15.18 5.28
CA ALA A 296 15.40 16.34 5.62
C ALA A 296 15.44 17.42 4.52
N PHE A 297 16.62 17.68 3.96
CA PHE A 297 16.79 18.63 2.86
C PHE A 297 16.10 18.18 1.57
N LEU A 298 16.15 16.89 1.24
CA LEU A 298 15.51 16.35 0.03
C LEU A 298 13.99 16.53 0.03
N TYR A 299 13.36 16.46 1.20
CA TYR A 299 11.91 16.54 1.34
C TYR A 299 11.42 17.91 1.86
N ASP A 300 12.27 18.94 1.88
CA ASP A 300 11.91 20.29 2.35
C ASP A 300 10.83 20.97 1.52
N THR A 301 10.57 20.47 0.31
CA THR A 301 9.53 20.93 -0.62
C THR A 301 8.46 19.88 -0.92
N ILE A 302 8.25 18.91 -0.04
CA ILE A 302 7.37 17.75 -0.27
C ILE A 302 5.95 18.14 -0.72
N PHE A 303 5.36 19.21 -0.17
CA PHE A 303 4.06 19.69 -0.59
C PHE A 303 4.07 20.34 -1.97
N SER A 304 5.14 21.04 -2.31
CA SER A 304 5.30 21.63 -3.65
C SER A 304 5.45 20.54 -4.73
N GLY A 305 6.07 19.42 -4.38
CA GLY A 305 6.21 18.24 -5.23
C GLY A 305 4.94 17.39 -5.34
N TRP A 306 3.98 17.57 -4.43
CA TRP A 306 2.80 16.71 -4.34
C TRP A 306 1.99 16.58 -5.64
N PRO A 307 1.70 17.65 -6.42
CA PRO A 307 0.97 17.52 -7.68
C PRO A 307 1.66 16.63 -8.72
N SER A 308 2.99 16.53 -8.71
CA SER A 308 3.75 15.69 -9.65
C SER A 308 3.69 14.20 -9.32
N ARG A 309 3.19 13.83 -8.14
CA ARG A 309 3.06 12.46 -7.64
C ARG A 309 1.77 11.78 -8.11
N GLN A 310 1.11 12.33 -9.12
CA GLN A 310 -0.07 11.79 -9.81
C GLN A 310 -1.23 11.43 -8.89
N ASN A 311 -1.59 12.33 -7.95
CA ASN A 311 -2.69 12.10 -7.04
C ASN A 311 -3.85 13.08 -7.17
N ILE A 312 -5.03 12.66 -6.72
CA ILE A 312 -6.29 13.39 -6.86
C ILE A 312 -6.69 14.12 -5.59
N VAL A 313 -6.07 13.82 -4.46
CA VAL A 313 -6.30 14.49 -3.17
C VAL A 313 -5.33 15.65 -3.00
N ASP A 314 -5.70 16.67 -2.25
CA ASP A 314 -4.78 17.74 -1.90
C ASP A 314 -3.76 17.28 -0.82
N HIS A 315 -2.70 18.07 -0.61
CA HIS A 315 -1.63 17.67 0.30
C HIS A 315 -2.08 17.55 1.77
N TYR A 316 -3.06 18.33 2.20
CA TYR A 316 -3.57 18.24 3.57
C TYR A 316 -4.39 16.96 3.76
N GLU A 317 -5.29 16.65 2.81
CA GLU A 317 -6.02 15.38 2.79
C GLU A 317 -5.07 14.19 2.69
N ALA A 318 -3.97 14.32 1.95
CA ALA A 318 -2.95 13.27 1.85
C ALA A 318 -2.27 12.99 3.20
N VAL A 319 -2.00 14.01 4.02
CA VAL A 319 -1.50 13.81 5.40
C VAL A 319 -2.55 13.13 6.27
N LEU A 320 -3.82 13.52 6.15
CA LEU A 320 -4.91 12.89 6.90
C LEU A 320 -5.12 11.43 6.50
N ASN A 321 -4.93 11.11 5.23
CA ASN A 321 -5.01 9.73 4.73
C ASN A 321 -3.95 8.83 5.36
N ASP A 322 -2.72 9.32 5.57
CA ASP A 322 -1.67 8.60 6.32
C ASP A 322 -2.09 8.32 7.78
N LEU A 323 -2.99 9.11 8.33
CA LEU A 323 -3.54 8.92 9.68
C LEU A 323 -4.79 8.02 9.70
N GLY A 324 -5.04 7.27 8.65
CA GLY A 324 -6.15 6.31 8.57
C GLY A 324 -7.45 6.84 7.94
N HIS A 325 -7.40 7.95 7.21
CA HIS A 325 -8.58 8.65 6.67
C HIS A 325 -8.79 8.49 5.15
N LEU A 326 -8.48 7.32 4.57
CA LEU A 326 -8.67 7.03 3.13
C LEU A 326 -10.12 7.18 2.61
N ASN A 327 -11.06 7.49 3.49
CA ASN A 327 -12.44 7.77 3.11
C ASN A 327 -12.57 8.92 2.10
N SER A 328 -11.74 9.95 2.21
CA SER A 328 -11.73 11.09 1.27
C SER A 328 -11.33 10.65 -0.14
N ALA A 329 -10.34 9.78 -0.26
CA ALA A 329 -9.92 9.21 -1.53
C ALA A 329 -11.02 8.33 -2.14
N ALA A 330 -11.67 7.48 -1.34
CA ALA A 330 -12.77 6.64 -1.79
C ALA A 330 -13.96 7.48 -2.29
N ASN A 331 -14.33 8.53 -1.57
CA ASN A 331 -15.41 9.43 -1.98
C ASN A 331 -15.09 10.15 -3.29
N LEU A 332 -13.85 10.58 -3.50
CA LEU A 332 -13.42 11.15 -4.78
C LEU A 332 -13.58 10.14 -5.93
N LEU A 333 -13.25 8.87 -5.70
CA LEU A 333 -13.43 7.81 -6.72
C LEU A 333 -14.90 7.56 -7.04
N PHE A 334 -15.80 7.65 -6.07
CA PHE A 334 -17.24 7.50 -6.30
C PHE A 334 -17.85 8.67 -7.09
N GLU A 335 -17.36 9.87 -6.88
CA GLU A 335 -17.89 11.09 -7.49
C GLU A 335 -17.27 11.41 -8.84
N MET A 336 -16.15 10.80 -9.19
CA MET A 336 -15.33 10.97 -10.40
C MET A 336 -15.69 12.18 -11.27
N PRO A 337 -15.17 13.34 -10.97
CA PRO A 337 -15.35 14.50 -11.84
C PRO A 337 -14.71 14.26 -13.21
N ASP A 338 -15.26 14.91 -14.24
CA ASP A 338 -14.81 14.79 -15.64
C ASP A 338 -13.29 14.94 -15.83
N ARG A 339 -12.65 15.72 -14.96
CA ARG A 339 -11.21 15.99 -15.00
C ARG A 339 -10.28 14.81 -14.66
N ILE A 340 -10.80 13.71 -14.10
CA ILE A 340 -10.00 12.53 -13.74
C ILE A 340 -10.42 11.27 -14.52
N LYS A 341 -11.37 11.39 -15.46
CA LYS A 341 -11.79 10.29 -16.34
C LYS A 341 -10.64 9.67 -17.13
N ASP A 342 -9.63 10.47 -17.46
CA ASP A 342 -8.45 9.99 -18.19
C ASP A 342 -7.55 9.07 -17.35
N LEU A 343 -7.67 9.12 -16.00
CA LEU A 343 -6.90 8.29 -15.08
C LEU A 343 -7.64 7.01 -14.69
N TYR A 344 -8.97 7.01 -14.81
CA TYR A 344 -9.82 5.89 -14.36
C TYR A 344 -10.87 5.57 -15.43
N PRO A 345 -10.95 4.31 -15.87
CA PRO A 345 -11.79 3.95 -17.02
C PRO A 345 -13.29 3.90 -16.72
N PHE A 346 -13.67 3.88 -15.43
CA PHE A 346 -15.06 3.80 -14.98
C PHE A 346 -15.21 4.44 -13.58
N THR A 347 -16.44 4.75 -13.18
CA THR A 347 -16.78 5.19 -11.83
C THR A 347 -17.15 3.96 -10.99
N PRO A 348 -16.34 3.58 -9.98
CA PRO A 348 -16.60 2.39 -9.19
C PRO A 348 -17.83 2.56 -8.28
N ARG A 349 -18.41 1.43 -7.88
CA ARG A 349 -19.47 1.32 -6.87
C ARG A 349 -18.94 0.69 -5.58
N VAL A 350 -17.86 -0.06 -5.69
CA VAL A 350 -17.15 -0.67 -4.58
C VAL A 350 -15.68 -0.24 -4.67
N VAL A 351 -15.18 0.39 -3.62
CA VAL A 351 -13.77 0.78 -3.48
C VAL A 351 -13.17 0.06 -2.28
N LEU A 352 -12.06 -0.63 -2.51
CA LEU A 352 -11.31 -1.29 -1.44
C LEU A 352 -9.89 -0.74 -1.35
N PHE A 353 -9.45 -0.49 -0.11
CA PHE A 353 -8.07 -0.14 0.21
C PHE A 353 -7.49 -1.04 1.32
N GLY A 354 -6.16 -1.05 1.45
CA GLY A 354 -5.39 -1.50 2.60
C GLY A 354 -4.66 -0.32 3.25
N HIS A 355 -3.35 -0.45 3.48
CA HIS A 355 -2.38 0.58 3.80
C HIS A 355 -2.48 1.19 5.21
N THR A 356 -3.67 1.52 5.68
CA THR A 356 -3.82 2.23 6.97
C THR A 356 -3.71 1.32 8.17
N HIS A 357 -3.67 0.02 7.99
CA HIS A 357 -3.74 -1.01 9.05
C HIS A 357 -5.00 -0.87 9.93
N GLN A 358 -6.03 -0.20 9.44
CA GLN A 358 -7.28 0.02 10.15
C GLN A 358 -8.45 -0.45 9.29
N ALA A 359 -9.10 -1.53 9.72
CA ALA A 359 -10.29 -2.03 9.04
C ALA A 359 -11.40 -0.97 9.08
N ALA A 360 -12.02 -0.71 7.94
CA ALA A 360 -13.12 0.25 7.82
C ALA A 360 -14.19 -0.29 6.88
N PHE A 361 -15.42 0.16 7.09
CA PHE A 361 -16.55 -0.15 6.22
C PHE A 361 -17.55 0.99 6.21
N GLN A 362 -17.88 1.50 5.04
CA GLN A 362 -18.87 2.56 4.85
C GLN A 362 -19.81 2.18 3.71
N TYR A 363 -21.09 2.18 3.98
CA TYR A 363 -22.15 1.97 3.00
C TYR A 363 -22.96 3.23 2.85
N HIS A 364 -23.03 3.76 1.66
CA HIS A 364 -23.80 4.94 1.31
C HIS A 364 -25.05 4.51 0.50
N SER A 365 -26.23 4.64 1.12
CA SER A 365 -27.52 4.42 0.50
C SER A 365 -28.03 5.73 -0.10
N GLY A 366 -27.70 6.00 -1.37
CA GLY A 366 -28.17 7.17 -2.10
C GLY A 366 -28.96 6.79 -3.35
N GLN A 367 -29.03 7.71 -4.32
CA GLN A 367 -29.52 7.38 -5.66
C GLN A 367 -28.65 6.30 -6.34
N VAL A 368 -27.37 6.30 -5.99
CA VAL A 368 -26.37 5.32 -6.37
C VAL A 368 -25.78 4.76 -5.08
N GLU A 369 -25.95 3.45 -4.87
CA GLU A 369 -25.36 2.77 -3.72
C GLU A 369 -23.86 2.59 -3.94
N THR A 370 -23.04 2.90 -2.93
CA THR A 370 -21.59 2.71 -2.95
C THR A 370 -21.09 2.13 -1.65
N ILE A 371 -19.99 1.36 -1.72
CA ILE A 371 -19.34 0.77 -0.56
C ILE A 371 -17.85 1.10 -0.61
N TYR A 372 -17.34 1.67 0.46
CA TYR A 372 -15.92 1.71 0.77
C TYR A 372 -15.61 0.70 1.87
N ALA A 373 -14.56 -0.09 1.69
CA ALA A 373 -14.01 -0.90 2.76
C ALA A 373 -12.47 -0.86 2.74
N ASN A 374 -11.88 -0.92 3.94
CA ASN A 374 -10.46 -1.14 4.14
C ASN A 374 -10.25 -2.54 4.71
N THR A 375 -9.37 -3.32 4.10
CA THR A 375 -9.10 -4.70 4.49
C THR A 375 -8.44 -4.83 5.86
N GLY A 376 -7.91 -3.71 6.40
CA GLY A 376 -7.16 -3.70 7.65
C GLY A 376 -5.77 -4.31 7.48
N THR A 377 -5.40 -5.30 8.29
CA THR A 377 -4.02 -5.84 8.30
C THR A 377 -3.94 -7.21 8.98
N TRP A 378 -2.77 -7.86 8.87
CA TRP A 378 -2.43 -9.09 9.58
C TRP A 378 -1.25 -8.92 10.56
N ILE A 379 -0.77 -7.68 10.80
CA ILE A 379 0.34 -7.43 11.73
C ILE A 379 -0.04 -7.72 13.19
N ASP A 380 0.95 -8.09 14.01
CA ASP A 380 0.76 -8.56 15.39
C ASP A 380 0.06 -7.56 16.34
N SER A 381 0.19 -6.26 16.07
CA SER A 381 -0.33 -5.19 16.93
C SER A 381 -1.80 -4.82 16.68
N LYS A 382 -2.42 -5.39 15.65
CA LYS A 382 -3.78 -5.04 15.20
C LYS A 382 -4.65 -6.30 15.09
N PRO A 383 -5.98 -6.17 15.08
CA PRO A 383 -6.87 -7.29 14.73
C PRO A 383 -6.63 -7.77 13.31
N MET A 384 -6.59 -9.06 13.08
CA MET A 384 -6.52 -9.69 11.78
C MET A 384 -7.87 -9.58 11.06
N THR A 385 -7.88 -8.99 9.87
CA THR A 385 -9.12 -8.70 9.12
C THR A 385 -8.98 -8.95 7.63
N TRP A 386 -10.12 -9.17 6.97
CA TRP A 386 -10.21 -9.28 5.52
C TRP A 386 -11.59 -8.82 5.03
N VAL A 387 -11.70 -8.62 3.73
CA VAL A 387 -12.97 -8.32 3.05
C VAL A 387 -13.31 -9.44 2.10
N GLU A 388 -14.56 -9.90 2.10
CA GLU A 388 -15.11 -10.77 1.06
C GLU A 388 -16.14 -10.05 0.21
N ILE A 389 -16.13 -10.30 -1.09
CA ILE A 389 -17.19 -9.88 -2.01
C ILE A 389 -17.84 -11.12 -2.60
N GLU A 390 -19.10 -11.32 -2.30
CA GLU A 390 -19.92 -12.36 -2.96
C GLU A 390 -20.67 -11.75 -4.13
N ILE A 391 -20.51 -12.35 -5.33
CA ILE A 391 -21.12 -11.89 -6.58
C ILE A 391 -22.24 -12.85 -6.96
N ASN A 392 -23.49 -12.40 -6.87
CA ASN A 392 -24.65 -13.18 -7.19
C ASN A 392 -25.38 -12.64 -8.41
N ASN A 393 -25.72 -13.53 -9.35
CA ASN A 393 -26.58 -13.19 -10.47
C ASN A 393 -28.03 -13.35 -10.00
N GLY A 394 -28.74 -12.24 -9.94
CA GLY A 394 -30.16 -12.19 -9.65
C GLY A 394 -31.03 -12.39 -10.89
N ASP A 395 -32.34 -12.41 -10.68
CA ASP A 395 -33.30 -12.49 -11.78
C ASP A 395 -33.25 -11.25 -12.67
N SER A 396 -33.61 -11.41 -13.96
CA SER A 396 -33.74 -10.30 -14.92
C SER A 396 -32.43 -9.53 -15.20
N GLY A 397 -31.28 -10.19 -15.12
CA GLY A 397 -30.00 -9.56 -15.45
C GLY A 397 -29.44 -8.65 -14.34
N ARG A 398 -30.00 -8.68 -13.15
CA ARG A 398 -29.44 -8.03 -11.97
C ARG A 398 -28.21 -8.79 -11.48
N ARG A 399 -27.18 -8.05 -11.03
CA ARG A 399 -26.01 -8.59 -10.35
C ARG A 399 -25.82 -7.90 -9.01
N ASP A 400 -25.71 -8.68 -7.95
CA ASP A 400 -25.53 -8.20 -6.56
C ASP A 400 -24.10 -8.46 -6.12
N TYR A 401 -23.46 -7.42 -5.58
CA TYR A 401 -22.13 -7.46 -4.98
C TYR A 401 -22.29 -7.24 -3.48
N THR A 402 -22.23 -8.33 -2.71
CA THR A 402 -22.32 -8.25 -1.24
C THR A 402 -20.90 -8.18 -0.67
N VAL A 403 -20.54 -7.03 -0.13
CA VAL A 403 -19.26 -6.75 0.50
C VAL A 403 -19.37 -6.99 1.99
N SER A 404 -18.46 -7.75 2.58
CA SER A 404 -18.46 -8.13 3.99
C SER A 404 -17.08 -7.96 4.61
N LEU A 405 -17.00 -7.22 5.72
CA LEU A 405 -15.79 -7.06 6.52
C LEU A 405 -15.79 -8.11 7.63
N TRP A 406 -14.70 -8.87 7.70
CA TRP A 406 -14.52 -9.98 8.64
C TRP A 406 -13.38 -9.74 9.61
N PHE A 407 -13.52 -10.29 10.82
CA PHE A 407 -12.46 -10.36 11.82
C PHE A 407 -12.12 -11.83 12.08
N TYR A 408 -10.83 -12.16 12.12
CA TYR A 408 -10.37 -13.52 12.33
C TYR A 408 -10.86 -14.08 13.67
N GLY A 409 -11.38 -15.30 13.64
CA GLY A 409 -11.99 -15.95 14.80
C GLY A 409 -13.47 -15.64 15.02
N GLU A 410 -14.08 -14.72 14.27
CA GLU A 410 -15.53 -14.49 14.32
C GLU A 410 -16.28 -15.39 13.33
N SER A 411 -17.50 -15.79 13.68
CA SER A 411 -18.33 -16.69 12.88
C SER A 411 -19.27 -15.96 11.91
N SER A 412 -19.30 -14.64 11.95
CA SER A 412 -20.12 -13.79 11.08
C SER A 412 -19.36 -12.50 10.75
N PRO A 413 -19.67 -11.84 9.60
CA PRO A 413 -19.04 -10.58 9.26
C PRO A 413 -19.40 -9.49 10.27
N LYS A 414 -18.47 -8.59 10.54
CA LYS A 414 -18.67 -7.43 11.42
C LYS A 414 -19.60 -6.40 10.80
N GLN A 415 -19.47 -6.20 9.52
CA GLN A 415 -20.26 -5.31 8.70
C GLN A 415 -20.47 -5.92 7.32
N SER A 416 -21.61 -5.63 6.71
CA SER A 416 -21.94 -6.09 5.36
C SER A 416 -22.89 -5.11 4.67
N GLY A 417 -22.78 -5.01 3.35
CA GLY A 417 -23.67 -4.24 2.50
C GLY A 417 -23.69 -4.77 1.08
N THR A 418 -24.75 -4.48 0.33
CA THR A 418 -24.90 -4.97 -1.04
C THR A 418 -25.11 -3.80 -1.99
N VAL A 419 -24.35 -3.82 -3.08
CA VAL A 419 -24.55 -2.95 -4.25
C VAL A 419 -25.20 -3.78 -5.35
N SER A 420 -26.32 -3.29 -5.88
CA SER A 420 -27.03 -3.95 -6.97
C SER A 420 -26.86 -3.19 -8.29
N VAL A 421 -26.58 -3.92 -9.35
CA VAL A 421 -26.39 -3.36 -10.69
C VAL A 421 -27.24 -4.15 -11.69
N GLN A 422 -27.94 -3.46 -12.57
CA GLN A 422 -28.62 -4.10 -13.70
C GLN A 422 -27.59 -4.45 -14.77
N SER A 423 -27.51 -5.70 -15.18
CA SER A 423 -26.57 -6.17 -16.21
C SER A 423 -27.01 -5.81 -17.64
N GLU A 424 -28.20 -5.22 -17.79
CA GLU A 424 -28.66 -4.73 -19.09
C GLU A 424 -28.19 -3.31 -19.34
N GLN A 425 -27.56 -3.17 -20.48
CA GLN A 425 -26.95 -1.98 -21.06
C GLN A 425 -25.59 -1.64 -20.43
N GLY A 426 -24.59 -2.32 -20.99
CA GLY A 426 -23.28 -1.71 -20.99
C GLY A 426 -23.43 -0.24 -21.36
N TYR A 427 -23.19 0.64 -20.40
CA TYR A 427 -22.97 2.04 -20.69
C TYR A 427 -21.67 2.14 -21.49
N VAL A 428 -21.78 1.75 -22.77
CA VAL A 428 -20.81 2.18 -23.75
C VAL A 428 -21.11 3.67 -23.94
N ILE A 429 -20.48 4.50 -23.13
CA ILE A 429 -20.34 5.91 -23.46
C ILE A 429 -19.45 5.93 -24.71
N ARG A 430 -20.07 5.83 -25.88
CA ARG A 430 -19.42 6.16 -27.14
C ARG A 430 -19.21 7.67 -27.10
N HIS A 431 -17.99 8.08 -26.77
CA HIS A 431 -17.56 9.44 -27.06
C HIS A 431 -17.69 9.69 -28.57
N ARG A 432 -18.51 10.64 -28.93
CA ARG A 432 -18.50 11.29 -30.25
C ARG A 432 -17.50 12.43 -30.21
#